data_ef575d013adcee0688abf5e9615d44ac
#
_entry.id   ef575d013adcee0688abf5e9615d44ac
#
_cell.length_a   1.000
_cell.length_b   1.000
_cell.length_c   1.000
_cell.angle_alpha   90.00
_cell.angle_beta   90.00
_cell.angle_gamma   90.00
#
_symmetry.space_group_name_H-M   'P 1'
#
loop_
_entity.id
_entity.type
_entity.pdbx_description
1 polymer ?
#
loop_
_entity_poly.entity_id
_entity_poly.type
_entity_poly.pdbx_seq_one_letter_code
_entity_poly.pdbx_strand_id
1 'polypeptide(L)'
;MKNQKEKDTSELFNYISATRLRLRQSSPFFASLSMYAEIEFTKEFPIAATDGEKIFFHPQNYINFKPKERDAIFLHELLHMALLHSSRQGERDNY
;
A
#
# COMPACT_ATOMS: atom_id res chain seq x y z
N MET A 1 -24.16 -12.19 -13.05
CA MET A 1 -23.80 -12.03 -11.87
C MET A 1 -22.65 -11.18 -11.65
N LYS A 2 -22.61 -10.59 -10.61
CA LYS A 2 -21.56 -9.79 -10.35
C LYS A 2 -20.46 -10.63 -10.13
N ASN A 3 -19.41 -10.28 -10.63
CA ASN A 3 -18.36 -11.13 -10.57
C ASN A 3 -17.64 -11.06 -9.27
N GLN A 4 -16.89 -12.04 -8.98
CA GLN A 4 -16.08 -12.10 -7.87
C GLN A 4 -15.03 -11.12 -7.81
N LYS A 5 -14.55 -10.70 -8.95
CA LYS A 5 -13.53 -9.70 -9.08
C LYS A 5 -13.95 -8.40 -8.45
N GLU A 6 -15.15 -7.99 -8.71
CA GLU A 6 -15.67 -6.75 -8.20
C GLU A 6 -15.83 -6.82 -6.71
N LYS A 7 -16.29 -7.96 -6.21
CA LYS A 7 -16.46 -8.19 -4.83
C LYS A 7 -15.12 -8.21 -4.11
N ASP A 8 -14.14 -8.88 -4.70
CA ASP A 8 -12.82 -8.96 -4.11
C ASP A 8 -12.17 -7.58 -4.01
N THR A 9 -12.34 -6.76 -5.02
CA THR A 9 -11.79 -5.42 -5.03
C THR A 9 -12.38 -4.58 -3.90
N SER A 10 -13.68 -4.71 -3.71
CA SER A 10 -14.34 -3.98 -2.65
C SER A 10 -13.80 -4.37 -1.30
N GLU A 11 -13.61 -5.65 -1.09
CA GLU A 11 -13.05 -6.16 0.14
C GLU A 11 -11.64 -5.68 0.36
N LEU A 12 -10.84 -5.67 -0.70
CA LEU A 12 -9.47 -5.21 -0.63
C LEU A 12 -9.42 -3.76 -0.21
N PHE A 13 -10.26 -2.92 -0.76
CA PHE A 13 -10.27 -1.52 -0.37
C PHE A 13 -10.75 -1.32 1.05
N ASN A 14 -11.59 -2.21 1.55
CA ASN A 14 -11.98 -2.15 2.95
C ASN A 14 -10.80 -2.45 3.85
N TYR A 15 -9.96 -3.42 3.47
CA TYR A 15 -8.78 -3.74 4.23
C TYR A 15 -7.80 -2.56 4.25
N ILE A 16 -7.66 -1.90 3.11
CA ILE A 16 -6.80 -0.73 3.01
C ILE A 16 -7.31 0.39 3.91
N SER A 17 -8.61 0.61 3.91
CA SER A 17 -9.20 1.65 4.73
C SER A 17 -8.97 1.38 6.22
N ALA A 18 -9.09 0.12 6.61
CA ALA A 18 -8.87 -0.26 8.00
C ALA A 18 -7.41 -0.02 8.40
N THR A 19 -6.49 -0.35 7.52
CA THR A 19 -5.08 -0.13 7.77
C THR A 19 -4.79 1.36 7.90
N ARG A 20 -5.34 2.17 7.02
CA ARG A 20 -5.13 3.61 7.07
C ARG A 20 -5.66 4.19 8.38
N LEU A 21 -6.79 3.69 8.81
CA LEU A 21 -7.36 4.17 10.06
C LEU A 21 -6.46 3.85 11.25
N ARG A 22 -5.93 2.63 11.28
CA ARG A 22 -5.03 2.23 12.35
C ARG A 22 -3.75 3.06 12.35
N LEU A 23 -3.23 3.35 11.16
CA LEU A 23 -2.05 4.18 11.05
C LEU A 23 -2.30 5.59 11.52
N ARG A 24 -3.48 6.10 11.21
CA ARG A 24 -3.85 7.44 11.63
C ARG A 24 -3.84 7.54 13.15
N GLN A 25 -4.24 6.49 13.82
CA GLN A 25 -4.26 6.47 15.27
C GLN A 25 -2.88 6.33 15.87
N SER A 26 -1.97 5.67 15.16
CA SER A 26 -0.66 5.42 15.71
C SER A 26 0.39 6.46 15.36
N SER A 27 0.28 7.10 14.23
CA SER A 27 1.30 8.07 13.81
C SER A 27 0.76 9.05 12.79
N PRO A 28 0.75 10.34 13.14
CA PRO A 28 0.31 11.36 12.18
C PRO A 28 1.16 11.40 10.93
N PHE A 29 2.45 11.12 11.09
CA PHE A 29 3.36 11.12 9.96
C PHE A 29 2.96 10.05 8.95
N PHE A 30 2.75 8.82 9.42
CA PHE A 30 2.37 7.74 8.52
C PHE A 30 0.94 7.94 8.00
N ALA A 31 0.08 8.54 8.78
CA ALA A 31 -1.26 8.84 8.34
C ALA A 31 -1.22 9.77 7.14
N SER A 32 -0.44 10.83 7.24
CA SER A 32 -0.29 11.77 6.15
C SER A 32 0.28 11.12 4.93
N LEU A 33 1.32 10.33 5.14
CA LEU A 33 1.99 9.67 4.06
C LEU A 33 1.05 8.70 3.34
N SER A 34 0.24 7.99 4.09
CA SER A 34 -0.66 7.02 3.51
C SER A 34 -1.74 7.66 2.66
N MET A 35 -2.06 8.91 2.92
CA MET A 35 -3.05 9.60 2.12
C MET A 35 -2.55 9.97 0.74
N TYR A 36 -1.25 10.09 0.58
CA TYR A 36 -0.69 10.39 -0.72
C TYR A 36 -0.48 9.14 -1.55
N ALA A 37 -0.44 7.98 -0.93
CA ALA A 37 -0.15 6.76 -1.65
C ALA A 37 -1.38 6.29 -2.39
N GLU A 38 -1.23 6.06 -3.67
CA GLU A 38 -2.28 5.44 -4.46
C GLU A 38 -2.06 3.96 -4.39
N ILE A 39 -3.13 3.21 -4.22
CA ILE A 39 -3.04 1.77 -4.10
C ILE A 39 -3.57 1.11 -5.36
N GLU A 40 -2.81 0.17 -5.87
CA GLU A 40 -3.22 -0.55 -7.05
C GLU A 40 -2.99 -2.05 -6.81
N PHE A 41 -3.93 -2.88 -7.24
CA PHE A 41 -3.80 -4.32 -7.08
C PHE A 41 -3.42 -4.93 -8.42
N THR A 42 -2.35 -5.70 -8.42
CA THR A 42 -1.86 -6.31 -9.64
C THR A 42 -1.17 -7.61 -9.31
N LYS A 43 -1.19 -8.53 -10.22
CA LYS A 43 -0.54 -9.81 -10.03
C LYS A 43 0.92 -9.79 -10.45
N GLU A 44 1.41 -8.66 -10.88
CA GLU A 44 2.78 -8.52 -11.33
C GLU A 44 3.81 -8.75 -10.25
N PHE A 45 3.45 -8.43 -9.02
CA PHE A 45 4.38 -8.57 -7.90
C PHE A 45 3.83 -9.60 -6.92
N PRO A 46 4.67 -10.47 -6.39
CA PRO A 46 4.17 -11.56 -5.54
C PRO A 46 3.56 -11.10 -4.22
N ILE A 47 4.04 -10.01 -3.68
CA ILE A 47 3.50 -9.51 -2.42
C ILE A 47 3.12 -8.06 -2.55
N ALA A 48 4.12 -7.21 -2.69
CA ALA A 48 3.91 -5.78 -2.76
C ALA A 48 5.10 -5.11 -3.40
N ALA A 49 4.90 -3.91 -3.87
CA ALA A 49 5.99 -3.12 -4.46
C ALA A 49 5.56 -1.66 -4.50
N THR A 50 6.50 -0.78 -4.75
CA THR A 50 6.16 0.62 -4.91
C THR A 50 7.11 1.27 -5.92
N ASP A 51 6.61 2.24 -6.64
CA ASP A 51 7.42 3.01 -7.58
C ASP A 51 7.67 4.43 -7.08
N GLY A 52 7.35 4.69 -5.84
CA GLY A 52 7.53 6.02 -5.27
C GLY A 52 6.26 6.85 -5.25
N GLU A 53 5.25 6.43 -6.00
CA GLU A 53 3.99 7.13 -6.04
C GLU A 53 2.82 6.22 -5.72
N LYS A 54 2.89 4.99 -6.21
CA LYS A 54 1.84 4.02 -5.99
C LYS A 54 2.39 2.85 -5.21
N ILE A 55 1.52 2.19 -4.50
CA ILE A 55 1.87 0.94 -3.84
C ILE A 55 1.04 -0.15 -4.50
N PHE A 56 1.71 -1.19 -4.92
CA PHE A 56 1.07 -2.31 -5.60
C PHE A 56 1.00 -3.50 -4.66
N PHE A 57 -0.16 -4.13 -4.62
CA PHE A 57 -0.33 -5.34 -3.81
C PHE A 57 -0.88 -6.46 -4.68
N HIS A 58 -0.45 -7.67 -4.38
CA HIS A 58 -1.01 -8.83 -5.05
C HIS A 58 -2.36 -9.12 -4.38
N PRO A 59 -3.45 -9.10 -5.12
CA PRO A 59 -4.77 -9.16 -4.50
C PRO A 59 -5.02 -10.42 -3.68
N GLN A 60 -4.65 -11.56 -4.20
CA GLN A 60 -4.90 -12.80 -3.50
C GLN A 60 -4.05 -12.93 -2.27
N ASN A 61 -2.80 -12.59 -2.37
CA ASN A 61 -1.88 -12.69 -1.25
C ASN A 61 -2.22 -11.71 -0.16
N TYR A 62 -2.66 -10.52 -0.56
CA TYR A 62 -3.02 -9.51 0.41
C TYR A 62 -4.19 -9.97 1.27
N ILE A 63 -5.17 -10.59 0.65
CA ILE A 63 -6.33 -11.10 1.35
C ILE A 63 -5.93 -12.18 2.35
N ASN A 64 -4.97 -13.00 1.97
CA ASN A 64 -4.55 -14.13 2.79
C ASN A 64 -3.73 -13.76 4.00
N PHE A 65 -3.19 -12.56 4.04
CA PHE A 65 -2.41 -12.13 5.19
C PHE A 65 -3.31 -11.79 6.36
N LYS A 66 -2.79 -11.93 7.54
CA LYS A 66 -3.50 -11.53 8.75
C LYS A 66 -3.49 -10.00 8.84
N PRO A 67 -4.42 -9.42 9.57
CA PRO A 67 -4.48 -7.95 9.67
C PRO A 67 -3.17 -7.30 10.08
N LYS A 68 -2.48 -7.87 11.03
CA LYS A 68 -1.21 -7.31 11.45
C LYS A 68 -0.17 -7.39 10.36
N GLU A 69 -0.22 -8.45 9.58
CA GLU A 69 0.68 -8.64 8.46
C GLU A 69 0.39 -7.63 7.38
N ARG A 70 -0.87 -7.39 7.10
CA ARG A 70 -1.25 -6.39 6.11
C ARG A 70 -0.78 -5.01 6.51
N ASP A 71 -0.93 -4.68 7.78
CA ASP A 71 -0.49 -3.39 8.29
C ASP A 71 1.03 -3.25 8.16
N ALA A 72 1.75 -4.31 8.50
CA ALA A 72 3.20 -4.29 8.43
C ALA A 72 3.70 -4.12 7.00
N ILE A 73 3.09 -4.81 6.07
CA ILE A 73 3.46 -4.71 4.67
C ILE A 73 3.15 -3.33 4.12
N PHE A 74 2.00 -2.80 4.47
CA PHE A 74 1.61 -1.47 4.03
C PHE A 74 2.61 -0.44 4.55
N LEU A 75 2.97 -0.52 5.81
CA LEU A 75 3.92 0.39 6.41
C LEU A 75 5.29 0.27 5.77
N HIS A 76 5.70 -0.95 5.50
CA HIS A 76 6.97 -1.21 4.85
C HIS A 76 7.02 -0.52 3.48
N GLU A 77 5.96 -0.64 2.71
CA GLU A 77 5.91 -0.02 1.39
C GLU A 77 5.80 1.51 1.49
N LEU A 78 5.14 2.01 2.51
CA LEU A 78 5.08 3.45 2.72
C LEU A 78 6.47 4.01 2.99
N LEU A 79 7.26 3.30 3.77
CA LEU A 79 8.61 3.74 4.05
C LEU A 79 9.46 3.72 2.80
N HIS A 80 9.34 2.69 1.99
CA HIS A 80 10.05 2.62 0.73
C HIS A 80 9.62 3.76 -0.19
N MET A 81 8.32 4.02 -0.24
CA MET A 81 7.80 5.08 -1.07
C MET A 81 8.35 6.43 -0.63
N ALA A 82 8.41 6.66 0.65
CA ALA A 82 8.95 7.90 1.18
C ALA A 82 10.42 8.07 0.83
N LEU A 83 11.18 7.00 0.92
CA LEU A 83 12.58 7.05 0.59
C LEU A 83 12.80 7.32 -0.89
N LEU A 84 12.03 6.68 -1.74
CA LEU A 84 12.14 6.90 -3.17
C LEU A 84 11.75 8.32 -3.54
N HIS A 85 10.71 8.80 -2.92
CA HIS A 85 10.24 10.15 -3.19
C HIS A 85 11.29 11.19 -2.79
N SER A 86 11.89 10.98 -1.67
CA SER A 86 12.93 11.85 -1.17
C SER A 86 14.14 11.83 -2.08
N SER A 87 14.52 10.68 -2.53
CA SER A 87 15.62 10.54 -3.46
C SER A 87 15.37 11.24 -4.74
N ARG A 88 14.19 11.10 -5.30
CA ARG A 88 13.84 11.76 -6.51
C ARG A 88 13.85 13.23 -6.39
N GLN A 89 13.41 13.72 -5.27
CA GLN A 89 13.43 15.12 -5.05
C GLN A 89 14.81 15.64 -5.00
N GLY A 90 15.67 14.92 -4.42
CA GLY A 90 17.03 15.29 -4.28
C GLY A 90 17.78 15.30 -5.52
N GLU A 91 17.69 14.44 -6.35
CA GLU A 91 18.34 14.47 -7.51
C GLU A 91 18.23 13.43 -8.22
N ARG A 92 18.33 13.24 -8.84
CA ARG A 92 18.14 12.37 -9.54
C ARG A 92 18.83 11.45 -9.46
N ASP A 93 19.03 10.93 -9.22
CA ASP A 93 19.55 10.13 -9.00
C ASP A 93 20.15 9.48 -9.27
N ASN A 94 20.51 9.48 -9.27
CA ASN A 94 21.19 8.96 -9.59
C ASN A 94 21.63 8.08 -9.18
N TYR A 95 21.53 7.53 -8.95
CA TYR A 95 22.04 6.68 -8.57
C TYR A 95 21.81 5.79 -9.04
#